data_df01640c8d3cacf3cf8a17e004dea542
#
_entry.id   df01640c8d3cacf3cf8a17e004dea542
#
_cell.length_a   1.000
_cell.length_b   1.000
_cell.length_c   1.000
_cell.angle_alpha   90.00
_cell.angle_beta   90.00
_cell.angle_gamma   90.00
#
_symmetry.space_group_name_H-M   'P 1'
#
loop_
_entity.id
_entity.type
_entity.pdbx_description
1 polymer ?
#
loop_
_entity_poly.entity_id
_entity_poly.type
_entity_poly.pdbx_seq_one_letter_code
_entity_poly.pdbx_strand_id
1 'polypeptide(L)'
;MTVQDQYAELEPQIRACRLCAEDFLATATRHAPRPIVWFRPGARILIVGQAPGLRVHESGIPFDDRSGDRLREWMGVSRDEFYDQDRVAVVPMAFCFPGYDSKRSDLPPQPRCAATWRERAMAFFPEVSLTIVIGGYAQGWHLGQEWRKAGVNATVQNWQGFGPARFPLPHPSWRNNAFLRRNPWFETDLLPALKTRVQLALNGM
;
A
#
# COMPACT_ATOMS: atom_id res chain seq x y z
N MET A 1 -24.09 14.67 -7.41
CA MET A 1 -23.09 14.48 -6.34
C MET A 1 -21.72 14.43 -6.99
N THR A 2 -20.83 15.33 -6.64
CA THR A 2 -19.48 15.39 -7.17
C THR A 2 -18.61 14.27 -6.60
N VAL A 3 -17.43 14.01 -7.20
CA VAL A 3 -16.46 13.05 -6.65
C VAL A 3 -16.00 13.49 -5.26
N GLN A 4 -15.88 14.78 -5.02
CA GLN A 4 -15.52 15.34 -3.71
C GLN A 4 -16.64 15.10 -2.67
N ASP A 5 -17.91 15.24 -3.04
CA ASP A 5 -19.03 14.94 -2.13
C ASP A 5 -19.03 13.46 -1.75
N GLN A 6 -18.80 12.57 -2.72
CA GLN A 6 -18.73 11.12 -2.48
C GLN A 6 -17.56 10.75 -1.55
N TYR A 7 -16.42 11.40 -1.71
CA TYR A 7 -15.27 11.21 -0.83
C TYR A 7 -15.54 11.71 0.57
N ALA A 8 -16.14 12.91 0.71
CA ALA A 8 -16.51 13.49 2.00
C ALA A 8 -17.52 12.62 2.78
N GLU A 9 -18.31 11.81 2.07
CA GLU A 9 -19.20 10.81 2.67
C GLU A 9 -18.44 9.52 3.06
N LEU A 10 -17.53 9.03 2.21
CA LEU A 10 -16.86 7.75 2.42
C LEU A 10 -15.77 7.81 3.50
N GLU A 11 -14.95 8.84 3.50
CA GLU A 11 -13.82 8.95 4.42
C GLU A 11 -14.23 8.84 5.90
N PRO A 12 -15.23 9.57 6.40
CA PRO A 12 -15.70 9.44 7.79
C PRO A 12 -16.23 8.03 8.10
N GLN A 13 -16.90 7.37 7.15
CA GLN A 13 -17.39 6.01 7.32
C GLN A 13 -16.22 5.02 7.53
N ILE A 14 -15.15 5.14 6.74
CA ILE A 14 -13.95 4.32 6.92
C ILE A 14 -13.31 4.62 8.28
N ARG A 15 -13.12 5.87 8.64
CA ARG A 15 -12.51 6.27 9.93
C ARG A 15 -13.32 5.80 11.14
N ALA A 16 -14.64 5.79 11.03
CA ALA A 16 -15.53 5.31 12.09
C ALA A 16 -15.68 3.77 12.14
N CYS A 17 -15.11 3.03 11.17
CA CYS A 17 -15.27 1.59 11.07
C CYS A 17 -14.76 0.85 12.30
N ARG A 18 -15.58 -0.08 12.83
CA ARG A 18 -15.26 -0.93 14.00
C ARG A 18 -15.56 -2.41 13.74
N LEU A 19 -15.71 -2.81 12.47
CA LEU A 19 -16.11 -4.18 12.07
C LEU A 19 -15.19 -5.28 12.59
N CYS A 20 -13.92 -4.96 12.90
CA CYS A 20 -12.91 -5.91 13.34
C CYS A 20 -12.55 -5.75 14.84
N ALA A 21 -13.38 -5.07 15.63
CA ALA A 21 -13.04 -4.75 17.03
C ALA A 21 -12.79 -6.01 17.86
N GLU A 22 -13.66 -7.00 17.77
CA GLU A 22 -13.53 -8.27 18.51
C GLU A 22 -12.30 -9.07 18.05
N ASP A 23 -12.04 -9.11 16.73
CA ASP A 23 -10.87 -9.79 16.20
C ASP A 23 -9.58 -9.18 16.76
N PHE A 24 -9.49 -7.83 16.82
CA PHE A 24 -8.29 -7.15 17.31
C PHE A 24 -8.10 -7.30 18.82
N LEU A 25 -9.19 -7.35 19.58
CA LEU A 25 -9.13 -7.68 21.02
C LEU A 25 -8.64 -9.11 21.29
N ALA A 26 -8.86 -10.03 20.35
CA ALA A 26 -8.39 -11.41 20.44
C ALA A 26 -6.92 -11.60 20.05
N THR A 27 -6.26 -10.58 19.45
CA THR A 27 -4.83 -10.64 19.10
C THR A 27 -3.92 -10.45 20.31
N ALA A 28 -2.63 -10.74 20.16
CA ALA A 28 -1.64 -10.49 21.21
C ALA A 28 -1.52 -8.99 21.59
N THR A 29 -1.88 -8.09 20.68
CA THR A 29 -1.82 -6.62 20.88
C THR A 29 -3.05 -6.03 21.54
N ARG A 30 -4.20 -6.71 21.53
CA ARG A 30 -5.47 -6.32 22.19
C ARG A 30 -5.82 -4.84 22.00
N HIS A 31 -5.77 -4.36 20.77
CA HIS A 31 -5.97 -2.94 20.44
C HIS A 31 -7.35 -2.67 19.83
N ALA A 32 -7.79 -1.43 19.88
CA ALA A 32 -8.99 -0.96 19.20
C ALA A 32 -8.75 -0.71 17.72
N PRO A 33 -9.76 -0.85 16.84
CA PRO A 33 -9.64 -0.42 15.44
C PRO A 33 -9.30 1.07 15.33
N ARG A 34 -8.30 1.35 14.50
CA ARG A 34 -7.92 2.70 14.10
C ARG A 34 -7.65 2.71 12.61
N PRO A 35 -8.67 2.95 11.76
CA PRO A 35 -8.48 3.02 10.32
C PRO A 35 -7.61 4.21 9.93
N ILE A 36 -6.58 3.96 9.14
CA ILE A 36 -5.67 4.97 8.60
C ILE A 36 -6.10 5.23 7.15
N VAL A 37 -6.70 6.38 6.92
CA VAL A 37 -7.12 6.84 5.59
C VAL A 37 -6.15 7.90 5.11
N TRP A 38 -5.45 7.60 4.01
CA TRP A 38 -4.42 8.48 3.45
C TRP A 38 -4.55 8.55 1.94
N PHE A 39 -5.65 9.10 1.47
CA PHE A 39 -5.87 9.33 0.04
C PHE A 39 -6.87 10.46 -0.18
N ARG A 40 -6.80 11.08 -1.33
CA ARG A 40 -7.79 12.01 -1.88
C ARG A 40 -8.12 11.63 -3.32
N PRO A 41 -9.30 11.98 -3.83
CA PRO A 41 -9.64 11.80 -5.23
C PRO A 41 -8.67 12.54 -6.14
N GLY A 42 -8.34 11.93 -7.29
CA GLY A 42 -7.50 12.55 -8.30
C GLY A 42 -6.00 12.34 -8.15
N ALA A 43 -5.53 11.69 -7.08
CA ALA A 43 -4.12 11.32 -6.98
C ALA A 43 -3.69 10.42 -8.15
N ARG A 44 -2.54 10.72 -8.74
CA ARG A 44 -2.02 10.02 -9.92
C ARG A 44 -1.14 8.82 -9.59
N ILE A 45 -0.57 8.80 -8.38
CA ILE A 45 0.22 7.68 -7.87
C ILE A 45 -0.58 7.00 -6.77
N LEU A 46 -0.79 5.70 -6.91
CA LEU A 46 -1.45 4.86 -5.93
C LEU A 46 -0.46 3.86 -5.34
N ILE A 47 -0.27 3.91 -4.02
CA ILE A 47 0.50 2.91 -3.28
C ILE A 47 -0.49 1.97 -2.61
N VAL A 48 -0.37 0.68 -2.92
CA VAL A 48 -1.20 -0.36 -2.34
C VAL A 48 -0.33 -1.37 -1.60
N GLY A 49 -0.65 -1.61 -0.35
CA GLY A 49 0.08 -2.52 0.53
C GLY A 49 -0.86 -3.44 1.30
N GLN A 50 -0.31 -4.19 2.25
CA GLN A 50 -1.08 -5.15 3.05
C GLN A 50 -2.00 -4.45 4.04
N ALA A 51 -1.43 -3.76 5.01
CA ALA A 51 -2.12 -3.08 6.11
C ALA A 51 -1.13 -2.18 6.85
N PRO A 52 -1.60 -1.21 7.67
CA PRO A 52 -0.74 -0.47 8.60
C PRO A 52 0.00 -1.40 9.56
N GLY A 53 1.27 -1.11 9.84
CA GLY A 53 2.00 -1.72 10.95
C GLY A 53 1.69 -1.03 12.29
N LEU A 54 2.20 -1.56 13.41
CA LEU A 54 1.96 -1.00 14.74
C LEU A 54 2.37 0.50 14.82
N ARG A 55 3.53 0.85 14.28
CA ARG A 55 4.02 2.24 14.29
C ARG A 55 3.09 3.20 13.54
N VAL A 56 2.55 2.75 12.40
CA VAL A 56 1.55 3.52 11.65
C VAL A 56 0.23 3.60 12.41
N HIS A 57 -0.16 2.53 13.11
CA HIS A 57 -1.32 2.55 14.00
C HIS A 57 -1.17 3.60 15.11
N GLU A 58 0.02 3.75 15.68
CA GLU A 58 0.31 4.73 16.74
C GLU A 58 0.40 6.17 16.21
N SER A 59 1.12 6.40 15.11
CA SER A 59 1.33 7.74 14.54
C SER A 59 0.13 8.24 13.72
N GLY A 60 -0.60 7.36 13.07
CA GLY A 60 -1.64 7.71 12.10
C GLY A 60 -1.12 8.09 10.70
N ILE A 61 0.19 7.96 10.48
CA ILE A 61 0.86 8.37 9.23
C ILE A 61 1.41 7.12 8.54
N PRO A 62 0.94 6.77 7.31
CA PRO A 62 1.44 5.60 6.60
C PRO A 62 2.91 5.75 6.24
N PHE A 63 3.66 4.65 6.35
CA PHE A 63 5.09 4.62 6.04
C PHE A 63 5.95 5.65 6.82
N ASP A 64 5.53 6.00 8.05
CA ASP A 64 6.31 6.86 8.96
C ASP A 64 7.32 6.03 9.78
N ASP A 65 8.14 5.26 9.07
CA ASP A 65 9.16 4.37 9.60
C ASP A 65 10.31 4.16 8.61
N ARG A 66 11.30 3.33 8.98
CA ARG A 66 12.44 3.00 8.11
C ARG A 66 12.03 2.34 6.78
N SER A 67 10.88 1.63 6.76
CA SER A 67 10.37 1.08 5.51
C SER A 67 9.89 2.19 4.58
N GLY A 68 9.28 3.22 5.14
CA GLY A 68 8.88 4.40 4.40
C GLY A 68 10.07 5.22 3.87
N ASP A 69 11.16 5.35 4.66
CA ASP A 69 12.38 6.00 4.17
C ASP A 69 12.89 5.29 2.92
N ARG A 70 12.99 3.96 2.98
CA ARG A 70 13.41 3.15 1.84
C ARG A 70 12.44 3.22 0.66
N LEU A 71 11.12 3.25 0.91
CA LEU A 71 10.15 3.36 -0.18
C LEU A 71 10.29 4.70 -0.91
N ARG A 72 10.48 5.80 -0.19
CA ARG A 72 10.75 7.12 -0.79
C ARG A 72 12.03 7.13 -1.62
N GLU A 73 13.09 6.49 -1.13
CA GLU A 73 14.33 6.31 -1.87
C GLU A 73 14.10 5.51 -3.17
N TRP A 74 13.35 4.40 -3.11
CA TRP A 74 13.00 3.59 -4.27
C TRP A 74 12.17 4.37 -5.29
N MET A 75 11.25 5.21 -4.82
CA MET A 75 10.43 6.06 -5.67
C MET A 75 11.18 7.30 -6.19
N GLY A 76 12.28 7.69 -5.56
CA GLY A 76 13.03 8.92 -5.89
C GLY A 76 12.24 10.19 -5.56
N VAL A 77 11.53 10.20 -4.44
CA VAL A 77 10.71 11.33 -3.99
C VAL A 77 11.14 11.82 -2.61
N SER A 78 10.94 13.10 -2.35
CA SER A 78 11.09 13.70 -1.03
C SER A 78 9.95 13.25 -0.08
N ARG A 79 10.12 13.57 1.21
CA ARG A 79 9.08 13.33 2.21
C ARG A 79 7.80 14.13 1.88
N ASP A 80 7.95 15.37 1.49
CA ASP A 80 6.83 16.28 1.20
C ASP A 80 6.05 15.81 -0.03
N GLU A 81 6.73 15.40 -1.11
CA GLU A 81 6.09 14.82 -2.28
C GLU A 81 5.35 13.52 -1.98
N PHE A 82 5.92 12.66 -1.12
CA PHE A 82 5.31 11.39 -0.74
C PHE A 82 4.02 11.58 0.06
N TYR A 83 3.96 12.59 0.90
CA TYR A 83 2.80 12.87 1.75
C TYR A 83 1.81 13.89 1.17
N ASP A 84 2.05 14.38 -0.01
CA ASP A 84 1.09 15.19 -0.78
C ASP A 84 -0.05 14.29 -1.28
N GLN A 85 -1.18 14.29 -0.56
CA GLN A 85 -2.33 13.42 -0.84
C GLN A 85 -3.05 13.78 -2.15
N ASP A 86 -2.82 14.95 -2.71
CA ASP A 86 -3.37 15.32 -4.01
C ASP A 86 -2.60 14.67 -5.16
N ARG A 87 -1.41 14.12 -4.89
CA ARG A 87 -0.52 13.48 -5.86
C ARG A 87 -0.29 11.99 -5.57
N VAL A 88 -0.19 11.61 -4.29
CA VAL A 88 0.13 10.25 -3.83
C VAL A 88 -0.92 9.76 -2.84
N ALA A 89 -1.63 8.72 -3.22
CA ALA A 89 -2.60 8.03 -2.38
C ALA A 89 -2.02 6.73 -1.82
N VAL A 90 -2.33 6.41 -0.57
CA VAL A 90 -2.02 5.12 0.06
C VAL A 90 -3.31 4.42 0.43
N VAL A 91 -3.64 3.33 -0.29
CA VAL A 91 -4.84 2.53 -0.06
C VAL A 91 -4.45 1.07 0.20
N PRO A 92 -4.26 0.67 1.46
CA PRO A 92 -3.88 -0.71 1.80
C PRO A 92 -5.05 -1.69 1.61
N MET A 93 -4.77 -3.00 1.64
CA MET A 93 -5.81 -4.05 1.62
C MET A 93 -6.70 -4.03 2.87
N ALA A 94 -6.17 -3.57 4.00
CA ALA A 94 -6.94 -3.26 5.21
C ALA A 94 -6.47 -1.93 5.81
N PHE A 95 -7.41 -1.09 6.26
CA PHE A 95 -7.12 0.25 6.78
C PHE A 95 -6.61 0.25 8.24
N CYS A 96 -6.75 -0.86 8.96
CA CYS A 96 -6.28 -0.99 10.34
C CYS A 96 -5.06 -1.90 10.44
N PHE A 97 -4.23 -1.66 11.46
CA PHE A 97 -3.24 -2.62 11.91
C PHE A 97 -3.93 -3.92 12.32
N PRO A 98 -3.53 -5.09 11.76
CA PRO A 98 -4.23 -6.33 12.03
C PRO A 98 -3.88 -6.99 13.37
N GLY A 99 -2.85 -6.49 14.06
CA GLY A 99 -2.31 -7.08 15.28
C GLY A 99 -1.13 -8.02 15.02
N TYR A 100 -0.61 -8.57 16.11
CA TYR A 100 0.45 -9.58 16.10
C TYR A 100 -0.09 -10.96 16.51
N ASP A 101 0.53 -11.98 15.94
CA ASP A 101 0.41 -13.36 16.45
C ASP A 101 1.24 -13.56 17.74
N SER A 102 1.19 -14.78 18.30
CA SER A 102 1.96 -15.15 19.49
C SER A 102 3.48 -15.06 19.31
N LYS A 103 3.98 -15.02 18.06
CA LYS A 103 5.41 -14.91 17.72
C LYS A 103 5.80 -13.46 17.37
N ARG A 104 4.91 -12.49 17.59
CA ARG A 104 5.08 -11.08 17.22
C ARG A 104 5.27 -10.83 15.73
N SER A 105 4.67 -11.67 14.88
CA SER A 105 4.58 -11.43 13.45
C SER A 105 3.27 -10.72 13.12
N ASP A 106 3.30 -9.84 12.12
CA ASP A 106 2.10 -9.17 11.64
C ASP A 106 1.07 -10.20 11.15
N LEU A 107 -0.15 -10.10 11.64
CA LEU A 107 -1.26 -10.90 11.16
C LEU A 107 -1.66 -10.48 9.74
N PRO A 108 -2.34 -11.36 8.98
CA PRO A 108 -2.91 -11.02 7.68
C PRO A 108 -3.89 -9.85 7.77
N PRO A 109 -4.07 -9.07 6.69
CA PRO A 109 -5.11 -8.06 6.62
C PRO A 109 -6.48 -8.72 6.74
N GLN A 110 -7.40 -8.12 7.49
CA GLN A 110 -8.74 -8.66 7.68
C GLN A 110 -9.51 -8.68 6.35
N PRO A 111 -9.94 -9.84 5.85
CA PRO A 111 -10.60 -9.94 4.53
C PRO A 111 -11.87 -9.10 4.43
N ARG A 112 -12.64 -8.99 5.53
CA ARG A 112 -13.85 -8.16 5.57
C ARG A 112 -13.58 -6.69 5.32
N CYS A 113 -12.38 -6.19 5.66
CA CYS A 113 -12.02 -4.81 5.37
C CYS A 113 -11.95 -4.55 3.85
N ALA A 114 -11.26 -5.41 3.11
CA ALA A 114 -11.20 -5.31 1.66
C ALA A 114 -12.60 -5.49 1.02
N ALA A 115 -13.39 -6.46 1.49
CA ALA A 115 -14.74 -6.69 0.98
C ALA A 115 -15.68 -5.50 1.18
N THR A 116 -15.52 -4.75 2.29
CA THR A 116 -16.41 -3.61 2.61
C THR A 116 -15.97 -2.32 1.93
N TRP A 117 -14.67 -2.05 1.90
CA TRP A 117 -14.18 -0.70 1.62
C TRP A 117 -13.40 -0.56 0.32
N ARG A 118 -12.75 -1.65 -0.16
CA ARG A 118 -11.74 -1.50 -1.18
C ARG A 118 -12.27 -1.01 -2.52
N GLU A 119 -13.32 -1.61 -3.05
CA GLU A 119 -13.91 -1.18 -4.33
C GLU A 119 -14.41 0.26 -4.24
N ARG A 120 -15.03 0.62 -3.12
CA ARG A 120 -15.51 2.01 -2.89
C ARG A 120 -14.35 3.01 -2.85
N ALA A 121 -13.23 2.66 -2.20
CA ALA A 121 -12.05 3.51 -2.18
C ALA A 121 -11.36 3.57 -3.55
N MET A 122 -11.30 2.46 -4.29
CA MET A 122 -10.68 2.41 -5.62
C MET A 122 -11.46 3.20 -6.68
N ALA A 123 -12.75 3.42 -6.50
CA ALA A 123 -13.58 4.22 -7.40
C ALA A 123 -13.10 5.70 -7.51
N PHE A 124 -12.30 6.18 -6.55
CA PHE A 124 -11.73 7.53 -6.59
C PHE A 124 -10.47 7.66 -7.47
N PHE A 125 -10.00 6.58 -8.08
CA PHE A 125 -8.76 6.54 -8.85
C PHE A 125 -8.95 6.03 -10.29
N PRO A 126 -9.92 6.58 -11.07
CA PRO A 126 -10.15 6.13 -12.44
C PRO A 126 -8.97 6.46 -13.37
N GLU A 127 -8.22 7.53 -13.07
CA GLU A 127 -7.13 8.06 -13.88
C GLU A 127 -5.74 7.89 -13.24
N VAL A 128 -5.60 6.90 -12.32
CA VAL A 128 -4.29 6.64 -11.72
C VAL A 128 -3.27 6.23 -12.79
N SER A 129 -2.17 6.98 -12.88
CA SER A 129 -1.13 6.76 -13.91
C SER A 129 -0.12 5.70 -13.49
N LEU A 130 0.04 5.51 -12.17
CA LEU A 130 1.01 4.58 -11.61
C LEU A 130 0.47 3.93 -10.34
N THR A 131 0.48 2.60 -10.30
CA THR A 131 0.19 1.82 -9.09
C THR A 131 1.43 1.07 -8.62
N ILE A 132 1.87 1.35 -7.40
CA ILE A 132 2.96 0.64 -6.73
C ILE A 132 2.35 -0.44 -5.84
N VAL A 133 2.61 -1.72 -6.17
CA VAL A 133 1.91 -2.87 -5.59
C VAL A 133 2.84 -3.63 -4.64
N ILE A 134 2.68 -3.44 -3.32
CA ILE A 134 3.60 -3.90 -2.29
C ILE A 134 3.08 -5.16 -1.59
N GLY A 135 3.79 -6.27 -1.77
CA GLY A 135 3.53 -7.53 -1.06
C GLY A 135 2.37 -8.35 -1.60
N GLY A 136 2.32 -9.64 -1.20
CA GLY A 136 1.50 -10.66 -1.84
C GLY A 136 -0.01 -10.43 -1.79
N TYR A 137 -0.55 -9.81 -0.74
CA TYR A 137 -1.99 -9.53 -0.66
C TYR A 137 -2.42 -8.48 -1.69
N ALA A 138 -1.66 -7.39 -1.80
CA ALA A 138 -1.92 -6.36 -2.79
C ALA A 138 -1.66 -6.89 -4.21
N GLN A 139 -0.58 -7.66 -4.42
CA GLN A 139 -0.27 -8.29 -5.70
C GLN A 139 -1.40 -9.21 -6.16
N GLY A 140 -1.95 -10.06 -5.27
CA GLY A 140 -3.05 -10.93 -5.61
C GLY A 140 -4.34 -10.20 -6.01
N TRP A 141 -4.60 -9.05 -5.45
CA TRP A 141 -5.78 -8.25 -5.78
C TRP A 141 -5.60 -7.44 -7.07
N HIS A 142 -4.43 -6.81 -7.25
CA HIS A 142 -4.17 -5.87 -8.36
C HIS A 142 -3.61 -6.52 -9.61
N LEU A 143 -2.93 -7.67 -9.48
CA LEU A 143 -2.23 -8.32 -10.58
C LEU A 143 -2.81 -9.69 -10.93
N GLY A 144 -3.66 -10.27 -10.05
CA GLY A 144 -4.28 -11.57 -10.23
C GLY A 144 -3.88 -12.57 -9.14
N GLN A 145 -4.78 -13.50 -8.82
CA GLN A 145 -4.56 -14.49 -7.77
C GLN A 145 -3.45 -15.48 -8.09
N GLU A 146 -3.16 -15.70 -9.36
CA GLU A 146 -2.03 -16.50 -9.84
C GLU A 146 -0.70 -15.93 -9.34
N TRP A 147 -0.56 -14.58 -9.29
CA TRP A 147 0.64 -13.92 -8.79
C TRP A 147 0.79 -14.01 -7.28
N ARG A 148 -0.33 -14.03 -6.54
CA ARG A 148 -0.29 -14.34 -5.12
C ARG A 148 0.23 -15.75 -4.87
N LYS A 149 -0.21 -16.74 -5.68
CA LYS A 149 0.25 -18.13 -5.57
C LYS A 149 1.71 -18.29 -5.98
N ALA A 150 2.16 -17.56 -7.00
CA ALA A 150 3.56 -17.55 -7.44
C ALA A 150 4.51 -16.97 -6.38
N GLY A 151 3.99 -16.08 -5.51
CA GLY A 151 4.71 -15.42 -4.43
C GLY A 151 5.41 -14.13 -4.84
N VAL A 152 5.74 -13.30 -3.84
CA VAL A 152 6.24 -11.94 -4.04
C VAL A 152 7.50 -11.90 -4.92
N ASN A 153 8.44 -12.82 -4.70
CA ASN A 153 9.71 -12.83 -5.45
C ASN A 153 9.49 -13.04 -6.95
N ALA A 154 8.69 -14.04 -7.32
CA ALA A 154 8.38 -14.33 -8.72
C ALA A 154 7.60 -13.18 -9.38
N THR A 155 6.66 -12.59 -8.64
CA THR A 155 5.89 -11.43 -9.11
C THR A 155 6.80 -10.23 -9.38
N VAL A 156 7.70 -9.91 -8.45
CA VAL A 156 8.63 -8.78 -8.61
C VAL A 156 9.62 -9.06 -9.75
N GLN A 157 10.07 -10.30 -9.92
CA GLN A 157 10.96 -10.67 -11.01
C GLN A 157 10.31 -10.47 -12.40
N ASN A 158 9.00 -10.62 -12.49
CA ASN A 158 8.22 -10.38 -13.72
C ASN A 158 7.70 -8.93 -13.84
N TRP A 159 8.30 -7.96 -13.20
CA TRP A 159 7.79 -6.59 -13.11
C TRP A 159 7.49 -5.95 -14.47
N GLN A 160 8.29 -6.23 -15.49
CA GLN A 160 8.12 -5.70 -16.84
C GLN A 160 6.81 -6.18 -17.50
N GLY A 161 6.35 -7.38 -17.14
CA GLY A 161 5.10 -7.96 -17.65
C GLY A 161 3.82 -7.23 -17.20
N PHE A 162 3.90 -6.33 -16.21
CA PHE A 162 2.77 -5.54 -15.73
C PHE A 162 2.67 -4.16 -16.40
N GLY A 163 3.57 -3.89 -17.35
CA GLY A 163 3.60 -2.64 -18.12
C GLY A 163 3.98 -1.43 -17.29
N PRO A 164 4.01 -0.23 -17.87
CA PRO A 164 4.53 0.94 -17.19
C PRO A 164 3.62 1.48 -16.08
N ALA A 165 2.37 1.02 -15.98
CA ALA A 165 1.39 1.53 -15.03
C ALA A 165 1.39 0.79 -13.68
N ARG A 166 2.01 -0.39 -13.56
CA ARG A 166 2.01 -1.18 -12.34
C ARG A 166 3.41 -1.71 -12.01
N PHE A 167 3.88 -1.43 -10.80
CA PHE A 167 5.17 -1.91 -10.31
C PHE A 167 4.99 -2.76 -9.06
N PRO A 168 5.14 -4.09 -9.17
CA PRO A 168 5.18 -4.95 -8.00
C PRO A 168 6.50 -4.76 -7.25
N LEU A 169 6.41 -4.56 -5.94
CA LEU A 169 7.57 -4.44 -5.06
C LEU A 169 7.49 -5.46 -3.91
N PRO A 170 8.63 -5.91 -3.39
CA PRO A 170 8.67 -6.53 -2.07
C PRO A 170 8.38 -5.45 -1.03
N HIS A 171 7.98 -5.84 0.18
CA HIS A 171 7.88 -4.86 1.27
C HIS A 171 9.25 -4.21 1.53
N PRO A 172 9.36 -2.88 1.67
CA PRO A 172 10.63 -2.17 1.82
C PRO A 172 11.29 -2.34 3.19
N SER A 173 10.94 -3.38 3.95
CA SER A 173 11.57 -3.71 5.24
C SER A 173 12.92 -4.38 5.07
N TRP A 174 13.73 -4.33 6.14
CA TRP A 174 15.02 -5.03 6.21
C TRP A 174 14.94 -6.54 5.99
N ARG A 175 13.77 -7.15 6.23
CA ARG A 175 13.54 -8.60 6.01
C ARG A 175 13.79 -9.03 4.57
N ASN A 176 13.67 -8.10 3.62
CA ASN A 176 13.92 -8.35 2.20
C ASN A 176 15.36 -8.04 1.74
N ASN A 177 16.28 -7.69 2.65
CA ASN A 177 17.67 -7.42 2.27
C ASN A 177 18.36 -8.62 1.61
N ALA A 178 18.03 -9.84 2.02
CA ALA A 178 18.57 -11.06 1.39
C ALA A 178 18.06 -11.25 -0.06
N PHE A 179 16.81 -10.87 -0.34
CA PHE A 179 16.27 -10.84 -1.69
C PHE A 179 16.99 -9.80 -2.55
N LEU A 180 17.13 -8.58 -2.07
CA LEU A 180 17.79 -7.48 -2.80
C LEU A 180 19.23 -7.84 -3.16
N ARG A 181 20.01 -8.36 -2.20
CA ARG A 181 21.40 -8.79 -2.47
C ARG A 181 21.52 -9.88 -3.53
N ARG A 182 20.54 -10.79 -3.63
CA ARG A 182 20.54 -11.86 -4.62
C ARG A 182 20.01 -11.43 -5.99
N ASN A 183 19.40 -10.25 -6.08
CA ASN A 183 18.74 -9.74 -7.27
C ASN A 183 19.22 -8.32 -7.59
N PRO A 184 20.49 -8.13 -8.04
CA PRO A 184 21.02 -6.79 -8.34
C PRO A 184 20.20 -6.02 -9.38
N TRP A 185 19.54 -6.71 -10.31
CA TRP A 185 18.65 -6.12 -11.30
C TRP A 185 17.53 -5.27 -10.67
N PHE A 186 17.17 -5.54 -9.42
CA PHE A 186 16.17 -4.72 -8.73
C PHE A 186 16.64 -3.26 -8.63
N GLU A 187 17.91 -3.04 -8.28
CA GLU A 187 18.50 -1.70 -8.17
C GLU A 187 18.94 -1.14 -9.53
N THR A 188 19.43 -1.98 -10.45
CA THR A 188 19.97 -1.53 -11.73
C THR A 188 18.90 -1.31 -12.81
N ASP A 189 17.78 -2.04 -12.77
CA ASP A 189 16.78 -2.03 -13.83
C ASP A 189 15.41 -1.57 -13.32
N LEU A 190 14.87 -2.19 -12.25
CA LEU A 190 13.53 -1.89 -11.77
C LEU A 190 13.45 -0.49 -11.15
N LEU A 191 14.35 -0.13 -10.23
CA LEU A 191 14.28 1.15 -9.54
C LEU A 191 14.47 2.35 -10.48
N PRO A 192 15.39 2.37 -11.47
CA PRO A 192 15.46 3.44 -12.46
C PRO A 192 14.16 3.59 -13.26
N ALA A 193 13.57 2.48 -13.71
CA ALA A 193 12.30 2.49 -14.42
C ALA A 193 11.15 3.03 -13.53
N LEU A 194 11.09 2.59 -12.27
CA LEU A 194 10.11 3.08 -11.30
C LEU A 194 10.26 4.59 -11.08
N LYS A 195 11.48 5.08 -10.81
CA LYS A 195 11.75 6.52 -10.60
C LYS A 195 11.31 7.36 -11.78
N THR A 196 11.61 6.91 -13.01
CA THR A 196 11.17 7.58 -14.23
C THR A 196 9.64 7.67 -14.29
N ARG A 197 8.92 6.58 -14.02
CA ARG A 197 7.46 6.56 -14.03
C ARG A 197 6.84 7.41 -12.91
N VAL A 198 7.46 7.43 -11.73
CA VAL A 198 7.04 8.31 -10.62
C VAL A 198 7.14 9.77 -11.06
N GLN A 199 8.26 10.20 -11.65
CA GLN A 199 8.43 11.57 -12.09
C GLN A 199 7.42 11.95 -13.20
N LEU A 200 7.17 11.08 -14.17
CA LEU A 200 6.14 11.31 -15.18
C LEU A 200 4.75 11.48 -14.55
N ALA A 201 4.37 10.60 -13.63
CA ALA A 201 3.09 10.68 -12.94
C ALA A 201 2.96 11.95 -12.09
N LEU A 202 4.01 12.38 -11.40
CA LEU A 202 4.05 13.62 -10.62
C LEU A 202 3.92 14.87 -11.50
N ASN A 203 4.42 14.83 -12.72
CA ASN A 203 4.35 15.94 -13.68
C ASN A 203 3.10 15.93 -14.56
N GLY A 204 2.20 14.99 -14.34
CA GLY A 204 0.94 14.93 -15.09
C GLY A 204 1.05 14.34 -16.50
N MET A 205 2.10 13.56 -16.75
CA MET A 205 2.38 12.90 -18.03
C MET A 205 2.11 11.40 -17.97
#